data_1131c63d3bef91998747a8d5ec9f8906
#
_entry.id   1131c63d3bef91998747a8d5ec9f8906
#
_cell.length_a   1.000
_cell.length_b   1.000
_cell.length_c   1.000
_cell.angle_alpha   90.00
_cell.angle_beta   90.00
_cell.angle_gamma   90.00
#
_symmetry.space_group_name_H-M   'P 1'
#
loop_
_entity.id
_entity.type
_entity.pdbx_description
1 polymer ?
#
loop_
_entity_poly.entity_id
_entity_poly.type
_entity_poly.pdbx_seq_one_letter_code
_entity_poly.pdbx_strand_id
1 'polypeptide(L)'
;WRAAYIGDFIGWDDRARTHFDSYAASQVTDVPATIPHPTQDTALHLARSVKKWGTPHYSNGYICRTPYRKDQMHHYDMNLCYIDELLWHFNWTGDLDYVRKMWLVLTSHLAWEKLNYDPDNDGLYDAYCCIWASDALYYNSGAVTHSSAYNYRANKLAAMLAEKIGEDATPYEKEADKILKAMNERLWIKDKGHWAEFQDFMGHKRLHESAGLWTIYHAIDSETADPFQAYQATRYVDTSIPHIPVFADGLDRDYETLSTTNWMPYVWSVNNVAFAEVMHTALAFFQAGRGDDGFNLLKGSILDGMYLGKSPGNFGQISLYDAVRRETYRDFADQIGITSRTLIQGLYGVSPDALNGKLVIRPGFPMAWDKASMSMADLAYEFLRKGDMDIYNVTQRFKEPLALTLQVNAVKDKIRLVKVNGKAVKWKTEEAANGYPLIVVSVPAVTKAEIEIQWEGNVLQQIANDEIVTTLEGQVDLNAPQGISFLKVYDPQNVLVTKKVNTTKLSSKVNKDKKGHHTFFVYTRQGNMEWWQPVNVYVNVPQVVYNGFENIETGKCRVVNMDKQFNSSVADIFKNEYLSPRSPYTTLQLPTQGIGEWCHPLLTAEIDDSGLRSLVKDNMYKT
;
A
#
# COMPACT_ATOMS: atom_id res chain seq x y z
N TRP A 1 5.70 15.46 10.71
CA TRP A 1 4.91 14.39 10.09
C TRP A 1 5.88 13.23 10.01
N ARG A 2 5.71 12.16 9.45
CA ARG A 2 6.55 10.92 9.38
C ARG A 2 8.09 11.08 9.53
N ALA A 3 8.60 12.24 9.95
CA ALA A 3 10.01 12.52 10.15
C ALA A 3 10.56 11.94 11.46
N ALA A 4 9.74 11.76 12.48
CA ALA A 4 10.20 11.33 13.80
C ALA A 4 10.68 9.87 13.83
N TYR A 5 10.27 9.02 12.88
CA TYR A 5 10.77 7.65 12.77
C TYR A 5 12.30 7.55 12.73
N ILE A 6 13.00 8.55 12.15
CA ILE A 6 14.46 8.50 12.07
C ILE A 6 15.12 8.59 13.45
N GLY A 7 14.46 9.21 14.44
CA GLY A 7 15.02 9.43 15.76
C GLY A 7 15.48 8.14 16.42
N ASP A 8 14.66 7.11 16.37
CA ASP A 8 14.97 5.81 16.96
C ASP A 8 16.16 5.13 16.26
N PHE A 9 16.25 5.24 14.93
CA PHE A 9 17.34 4.59 14.16
C PHE A 9 18.73 5.15 14.46
N ILE A 10 18.80 6.43 14.79
CA ILE A 10 20.06 7.12 15.06
C ILE A 10 20.33 7.34 16.56
N GLY A 11 19.49 6.76 17.43
CA GLY A 11 19.64 6.82 18.88
C GLY A 11 19.33 8.20 19.48
N TRP A 12 18.40 8.93 18.90
CA TRP A 12 17.98 10.26 19.39
C TRP A 12 16.74 10.16 20.29
N ASP A 13 16.68 9.17 21.17
CA ASP A 13 15.52 8.91 22.03
C ASP A 13 15.08 10.14 22.82
N ASP A 14 16.01 10.88 23.42
CA ASP A 14 15.70 12.10 24.17
C ASP A 14 15.10 13.20 23.27
N ARG A 15 15.56 13.30 22.04
CA ARG A 15 15.03 14.27 21.07
C ARG A 15 13.67 13.86 20.55
N ALA A 16 13.48 12.56 20.28
CA ALA A 16 12.19 11.99 19.94
C ALA A 16 11.16 12.24 21.04
N ARG A 17 11.52 12.00 22.31
CA ARG A 17 10.67 12.30 23.46
C ARG A 17 10.37 13.79 23.58
N THR A 18 11.35 14.68 23.39
CA THR A 18 11.14 16.12 23.39
C THR A 18 10.12 16.53 22.32
N HIS A 19 10.21 15.93 21.12
CA HIS A 19 9.26 16.15 20.05
C HIS A 19 7.86 15.67 20.46
N PHE A 20 7.71 14.45 20.93
CA PHE A 20 6.40 13.91 21.36
C PHE A 20 5.81 14.70 22.52
N ASP A 21 6.60 15.04 23.53
CA ASP A 21 6.15 15.83 24.68
C ASP A 21 5.66 17.24 24.27
N SER A 22 6.35 17.87 23.34
CA SER A 22 6.00 19.22 22.87
C SER A 22 4.65 19.26 22.13
N TYR A 23 4.36 18.23 21.35
CA TYR A 23 3.06 18.09 20.69
C TYR A 23 1.97 17.57 21.64
N ALA A 24 2.29 16.70 22.60
CA ALA A 24 1.38 16.31 23.67
C ALA A 24 0.89 17.54 24.45
N ALA A 25 1.77 18.51 24.71
CA ALA A 25 1.42 19.76 25.34
C ALA A 25 0.50 20.66 24.49
N SER A 26 0.39 20.40 23.19
CA SER A 26 -0.55 21.09 22.30
C SER A 26 -1.92 20.39 22.21
N GLN A 27 -2.10 19.24 22.88
CA GLN A 27 -3.37 18.55 22.89
C GLN A 27 -4.43 19.38 23.62
N VAL A 28 -5.58 19.52 22.98
CA VAL A 28 -6.73 20.25 23.53
C VAL A 28 -7.36 19.45 24.66
N THR A 29 -7.56 20.09 25.83
CA THR A 29 -8.06 19.42 27.04
C THR A 29 -9.12 20.21 27.79
N ASP A 30 -9.40 21.45 27.37
CA ASP A 30 -10.15 22.46 28.13
C ASP A 30 -11.38 23.01 27.39
N VAL A 31 -11.77 22.36 26.28
CA VAL A 31 -13.00 22.68 25.57
C VAL A 31 -14.17 22.03 26.31
N PRO A 32 -15.25 22.80 26.63
CA PRO A 32 -16.45 22.22 27.22
C PRO A 32 -17.03 21.09 26.40
N ALA A 33 -17.49 20.01 27.04
CA ALA A 33 -18.07 18.84 26.39
C ALA A 33 -19.32 19.16 25.55
N THR A 34 -20.02 20.24 25.90
CA THR A 34 -21.18 20.74 25.16
C THR A 34 -20.98 22.19 24.75
N ILE A 35 -21.11 22.43 23.44
CA ILE A 35 -21.16 23.81 22.91
C ILE A 35 -22.62 24.12 22.62
N PRO A 36 -23.21 25.14 23.31
CA PRO A 36 -24.66 25.41 23.22
C PRO A 36 -25.14 25.76 21.81
N HIS A 37 -24.30 26.44 21.05
CA HIS A 37 -24.57 26.76 19.65
C HIS A 37 -23.30 26.64 18.83
N PRO A 38 -23.36 26.04 17.66
CA PRO A 38 -22.27 26.07 16.70
C PRO A 38 -22.09 27.51 16.21
N THR A 39 -21.12 28.20 16.79
CA THR A 39 -20.75 29.54 16.36
C THR A 39 -19.59 29.46 15.36
N GLN A 40 -19.69 30.29 14.33
CA GLN A 40 -18.58 30.50 13.44
C GLN A 40 -17.54 31.35 14.12
N ASP A 41 -16.45 30.76 14.54
CA ASP A 41 -15.30 31.51 15.06
C ASP A 41 -14.25 31.67 13.96
N THR A 42 -14.23 32.85 13.36
CA THR A 42 -13.30 33.16 12.27
C THR A 42 -11.86 33.31 12.74
N ALA A 43 -11.63 33.65 13.99
CA ALA A 43 -10.29 33.80 14.56
C ALA A 43 -9.60 32.43 14.74
N LEU A 44 -10.37 31.41 15.06
CA LEU A 44 -9.89 30.03 15.18
C LEU A 44 -10.09 29.22 13.91
N HIS A 45 -10.56 29.81 12.82
CA HIS A 45 -10.93 29.11 11.60
C HIS A 45 -11.92 27.95 11.81
N LEU A 46 -12.80 28.09 12.79
CA LEU A 46 -13.79 27.08 13.17
C LEU A 46 -15.12 27.22 12.43
N ALA A 47 -15.17 28.03 11.39
CA ALA A 47 -16.39 28.35 10.66
C ALA A 47 -17.23 27.14 10.24
N ARG A 48 -16.61 26.01 10.10
CA ARG A 48 -17.24 24.74 9.73
C ARG A 48 -16.83 23.61 10.65
N SER A 49 -16.42 23.95 11.86
CA SER A 49 -15.95 22.96 12.83
C SER A 49 -17.06 22.09 13.38
N VAL A 50 -18.30 22.57 13.33
CA VAL A 50 -19.44 21.75 13.72
C VAL A 50 -19.80 20.83 12.56
N LYS A 51 -19.64 19.56 12.80
CA LYS A 51 -20.07 18.53 11.88
C LYS A 51 -21.57 18.33 11.97
N LYS A 52 -22.12 17.67 10.96
CA LYS A 52 -23.51 17.22 10.93
C LYS A 52 -23.94 16.41 12.16
N TRP A 53 -22.97 15.90 12.91
CA TRP A 53 -23.21 15.16 14.17
C TRP A 53 -23.25 16.04 15.41
N GLY A 54 -23.11 17.35 15.23
CA GLY A 54 -23.14 18.29 16.33
C GLY A 54 -21.85 18.41 17.14
N THR A 55 -20.78 17.69 16.76
CA THR A 55 -19.50 17.68 17.46
C THR A 55 -18.52 18.62 16.79
N PRO A 56 -17.90 19.57 17.52
CA PRO A 56 -16.89 20.44 16.95
C PRO A 56 -15.61 19.66 16.66
N HIS A 57 -15.01 19.92 15.52
CA HIS A 57 -13.73 19.33 15.14
C HIS A 57 -12.61 19.71 16.12
N TYR A 58 -12.56 20.98 16.52
CA TYR A 58 -11.68 21.44 17.59
C TYR A 58 -12.32 21.10 18.94
N SER A 59 -11.89 20.00 19.53
CA SER A 59 -12.42 19.49 20.80
C SER A 59 -11.35 18.69 21.55
N ASN A 60 -11.64 18.30 22.78
CA ASN A 60 -10.71 17.58 23.64
C ASN A 60 -10.18 16.31 22.95
N GLY A 61 -8.86 16.12 23.01
CA GLY A 61 -8.14 15.05 22.35
C GLY A 61 -7.46 15.44 21.03
N TYR A 62 -7.89 16.53 20.38
CA TYR A 62 -7.23 17.04 19.18
C TYR A 62 -5.82 17.55 19.49
N ILE A 63 -4.83 17.17 18.68
CA ILE A 63 -3.43 17.60 18.83
C ILE A 63 -3.17 18.72 17.81
N CYS A 64 -2.87 19.91 18.29
CA CYS A 64 -2.68 21.09 17.45
C CYS A 64 -1.35 21.03 16.67
N ARG A 65 -1.32 21.73 15.54
CA ARG A 65 -0.21 21.77 14.61
C ARG A 65 1.10 22.28 15.20
N THR A 66 1.02 23.25 16.13
CA THR A 66 2.20 23.93 16.67
C THR A 66 2.50 23.43 18.08
N PRO A 67 3.74 23.00 18.38
CA PRO A 67 4.13 22.56 19.70
C PRO A 67 3.78 23.59 20.79
N TYR A 68 3.30 23.11 21.93
CA TYR A 68 2.89 23.91 23.11
C TYR A 68 1.73 24.88 22.90
N ARG A 69 1.11 24.90 21.72
CA ARG A 69 -0.01 25.81 21.42
C ARG A 69 -1.28 25.02 21.15
N LYS A 70 -2.37 25.43 21.81
CA LYS A 70 -3.69 24.80 21.70
C LYS A 70 -4.68 25.58 20.84
N ASP A 71 -4.22 26.52 20.05
CA ASP A 71 -5.04 27.48 19.31
C ASP A 71 -4.90 27.36 17.78
N GLN A 72 -4.23 26.31 17.30
CA GLN A 72 -4.00 26.15 15.86
C GLN A 72 -4.49 24.80 15.36
N MET A 73 -5.54 24.83 14.59
CA MET A 73 -6.00 23.68 13.82
C MET A 73 -5.20 23.51 12.53
N HIS A 74 -5.15 22.28 12.06
CA HIS A 74 -4.67 21.90 10.74
C HIS A 74 -5.46 20.70 10.21
N HIS A 75 -4.91 19.94 9.29
CA HIS A 75 -5.50 18.69 8.84
C HIS A 75 -5.73 17.75 10.02
N TYR A 76 -6.91 17.15 10.09
CA TYR A 76 -7.27 16.28 11.19
C TYR A 76 -6.38 15.04 11.27
N ASP A 77 -6.04 14.50 10.10
CA ASP A 77 -5.31 13.25 9.96
C ASP A 77 -3.80 13.37 10.24
N MET A 78 -3.27 14.56 10.45
CA MET A 78 -1.92 14.74 11.00
C MET A 78 -1.76 14.16 12.40
N ASN A 79 -2.83 14.13 13.18
CA ASN A 79 -2.85 13.49 14.48
C ASN A 79 -2.56 11.98 14.38
N LEU A 80 -3.04 11.36 13.32
CA LEU A 80 -2.81 9.93 13.05
C LEU A 80 -1.32 9.60 12.88
N CYS A 81 -0.59 10.44 12.11
CA CYS A 81 0.85 10.30 11.96
C CYS A 81 1.60 10.43 13.28
N TYR A 82 1.27 11.47 14.06
CA TYR A 82 1.92 11.68 15.35
C TYR A 82 1.71 10.49 16.29
N ILE A 83 0.51 9.95 16.35
CA ILE A 83 0.21 8.76 17.17
C ILE A 83 0.94 7.53 16.66
N ASP A 84 1.00 7.31 15.35
CA ASP A 84 1.72 6.16 14.79
C ASP A 84 3.23 6.23 15.08
N GLU A 85 3.85 7.39 14.93
CA GLU A 85 5.25 7.62 15.30
C GLU A 85 5.50 7.38 16.80
N LEU A 86 4.58 7.83 17.67
CA LEU A 86 4.67 7.61 19.11
C LEU A 86 4.58 6.11 19.45
N LEU A 87 3.67 5.39 18.82
CA LEU A 87 3.50 3.94 19.02
C LEU A 87 4.72 3.17 18.49
N TRP A 88 5.30 3.62 17.38
CA TRP A 88 6.55 3.09 16.86
C TRP A 88 7.69 3.26 17.87
N HIS A 89 7.83 4.46 18.45
CA HIS A 89 8.83 4.75 19.47
C HIS A 89 8.67 3.87 20.71
N PHE A 90 7.44 3.59 21.15
CA PHE A 90 7.19 2.65 22.24
C PHE A 90 7.66 1.23 21.93
N ASN A 91 7.37 0.74 20.73
CA ASN A 91 7.83 -0.59 20.29
C ASN A 91 9.35 -0.66 20.17
N TRP A 92 10.00 0.46 19.79
CA TRP A 92 11.44 0.52 19.66
C TRP A 92 12.14 0.53 21.02
N THR A 93 11.69 1.37 21.93
CA THR A 93 12.37 1.61 23.21
C THR A 93 11.95 0.65 24.34
N GLY A 94 10.72 0.15 24.31
CA GLY A 94 10.17 -0.69 25.38
C GLY A 94 9.96 0.03 26.71
N ASP A 95 9.94 1.37 26.73
CA ASP A 95 9.86 2.17 27.96
C ASP A 95 8.41 2.31 28.45
N LEU A 96 8.04 1.44 29.41
CA LEU A 96 6.72 1.45 30.03
C LEU A 96 6.43 2.70 30.86
N ASP A 97 7.45 3.36 31.41
CA ASP A 97 7.21 4.60 32.16
C ASP A 97 6.86 5.74 31.23
N TYR A 98 7.46 5.78 30.04
CA TYR A 98 7.09 6.72 29.01
C TYR A 98 5.71 6.40 28.42
N VAL A 99 5.36 5.13 28.27
CA VAL A 99 3.98 4.70 27.92
C VAL A 99 2.98 5.24 28.92
N ARG A 100 3.21 5.06 30.23
CA ARG A 100 2.32 5.59 31.29
C ARG A 100 2.18 7.09 31.22
N LYS A 101 3.28 7.80 30.98
CA LYS A 101 3.27 9.27 30.83
C LYS A 101 2.39 9.72 29.67
N MET A 102 2.46 9.03 28.54
CA MET A 102 1.76 9.40 27.31
C MET A 102 0.37 8.75 27.17
N TRP A 103 -0.01 7.89 28.11
CA TRP A 103 -1.24 7.11 28.03
C TRP A 103 -2.49 7.98 27.85
N LEU A 104 -2.61 9.05 28.64
CA LEU A 104 -3.76 9.96 28.52
C LEU A 104 -3.79 10.69 27.17
N VAL A 105 -2.63 11.01 26.59
CA VAL A 105 -2.54 11.65 25.28
C VAL A 105 -3.09 10.71 24.20
N LEU A 106 -2.67 9.44 24.22
CA LEU A 106 -3.14 8.40 23.31
C LEU A 106 -4.65 8.16 23.45
N THR A 107 -5.13 7.92 24.66
CA THR A 107 -6.54 7.58 24.89
C THR A 107 -7.49 8.75 24.62
N SER A 108 -7.09 9.99 24.91
CA SER A 108 -7.84 11.17 24.55
C SER A 108 -7.93 11.36 23.04
N HIS A 109 -6.84 11.10 22.33
CA HIS A 109 -6.85 11.12 20.87
C HIS A 109 -7.79 10.07 20.29
N LEU A 110 -7.71 8.81 20.75
CA LEU A 110 -8.61 7.74 20.29
C LEU A 110 -10.08 8.06 20.53
N ALA A 111 -10.40 8.63 21.69
CA ALA A 111 -11.75 9.09 22.01
C ALA A 111 -12.20 10.22 21.07
N TRP A 112 -11.31 11.16 20.76
CA TRP A 112 -11.57 12.25 19.84
C TRP A 112 -11.80 11.75 18.41
N GLU A 113 -10.98 10.83 17.92
CA GLU A 113 -11.14 10.18 16.61
C GLU A 113 -12.50 9.48 16.53
N LYS A 114 -12.80 8.63 17.51
CA LYS A 114 -14.06 7.90 17.57
C LYS A 114 -15.28 8.82 17.56
N LEU A 115 -15.28 9.85 18.40
CA LEU A 115 -16.39 10.78 18.51
C LEU A 115 -16.61 11.60 17.24
N ASN A 116 -15.53 11.99 16.58
CA ASN A 116 -15.58 12.91 15.45
C ASN A 116 -15.68 12.20 14.09
N TYR A 117 -15.11 11.01 13.95
CA TYR A 117 -14.95 10.35 12.65
C TYR A 117 -15.64 8.99 12.54
N ASP A 118 -16.11 8.41 13.63
CA ASP A 118 -17.01 7.25 13.60
C ASP A 118 -18.21 7.47 14.54
N PRO A 119 -19.01 8.55 14.33
CA PRO A 119 -20.12 8.89 15.25
C PRO A 119 -21.31 7.95 15.13
N ASP A 120 -21.47 7.24 14.03
CA ASP A 120 -22.51 6.22 13.83
C ASP A 120 -22.06 4.83 14.33
N ASN A 121 -20.82 4.76 14.81
CA ASN A 121 -20.25 3.58 15.44
C ASN A 121 -20.25 2.33 14.52
N ASP A 122 -20.03 2.54 13.22
CA ASP A 122 -20.02 1.46 12.24
C ASP A 122 -18.62 0.85 12.03
N GLY A 123 -17.60 1.41 12.66
CA GLY A 123 -16.21 0.93 12.64
C GLY A 123 -15.39 1.47 11.47
N LEU A 124 -15.93 2.36 10.65
CA LEU A 124 -15.19 3.05 9.61
C LEU A 124 -15.05 4.55 9.95
N TYR A 125 -13.84 5.05 9.79
CA TYR A 125 -13.52 6.42 10.14
C TYR A 125 -13.65 7.34 8.93
N ASP A 126 -14.55 8.30 9.03
CA ASP A 126 -14.88 9.21 7.95
C ASP A 126 -13.79 10.26 7.72
N ALA A 127 -13.33 10.42 6.50
CA ALA A 127 -12.60 11.62 6.12
C ALA A 127 -13.58 12.79 5.94
N TYR A 128 -13.12 13.96 6.29
CA TYR A 128 -14.00 15.10 6.39
C TYR A 128 -13.69 16.19 5.37
N CYS A 129 -12.45 16.43 5.05
CA CYS A 129 -12.06 17.40 4.06
C CYS A 129 -10.77 16.96 3.36
N CYS A 130 -9.65 17.38 3.79
CA CYS A 130 -8.42 17.18 3.09
C CYS A 130 -7.56 16.09 3.76
N ILE A 131 -6.84 15.37 2.99
CA ILE A 131 -5.88 14.40 3.48
C ILE A 131 -4.49 15.03 3.56
N TRP A 132 -3.73 14.66 4.58
CA TRP A 132 -2.40 15.17 4.80
C TRP A 132 -1.42 14.84 3.65
N ALA A 133 -1.62 13.72 2.98
CA ALA A 133 -0.78 13.27 1.88
C ALA A 133 -0.85 14.18 0.64
N SER A 134 -1.88 14.99 0.48
CA SER A 134 -2.06 15.76 -0.74
C SER A 134 -2.24 17.26 -0.56
N ASP A 135 -2.48 17.77 0.62
CA ASP A 135 -2.73 19.19 0.91
C ASP A 135 -3.79 19.88 0.02
N ALA A 136 -4.09 19.32 -1.11
CA ALA A 136 -4.96 19.89 -2.14
C ALA A 136 -6.23 19.08 -2.37
N LEU A 137 -6.32 17.90 -1.79
CA LEU A 137 -7.46 17.03 -2.01
C LEU A 137 -8.53 17.23 -0.94
N TYR A 138 -9.76 17.32 -1.39
CA TYR A 138 -10.92 17.44 -0.55
C TYR A 138 -11.87 16.28 -0.80
N TYR A 139 -12.05 15.43 0.20
CA TYR A 139 -13.11 14.43 0.19
C TYR A 139 -14.43 15.05 0.60
N ASN A 140 -15.48 14.56 0.00
CA ASN A 140 -16.84 14.94 0.38
C ASN A 140 -17.39 14.09 1.53
N SER A 141 -16.59 13.84 2.51
CA SER A 141 -16.86 12.99 3.66
C SER A 141 -17.33 11.57 3.31
N GLY A 142 -16.65 10.63 3.84
CA GLY A 142 -16.95 9.22 3.70
C GLY A 142 -15.99 8.37 4.50
N ALA A 143 -16.31 7.11 4.63
CA ALA A 143 -15.49 6.12 5.30
C ALA A 143 -14.19 5.88 4.52
N VAL A 144 -13.07 6.36 5.05
CA VAL A 144 -11.77 6.37 4.37
C VAL A 144 -10.89 5.23 4.84
N THR A 145 -10.28 4.53 3.89
CA THR A 145 -9.43 3.38 4.20
C THR A 145 -8.22 3.76 5.04
N HIS A 146 -7.46 4.81 4.68
CA HIS A 146 -6.23 5.16 5.41
C HIS A 146 -6.50 5.57 6.86
N SER A 147 -7.52 6.38 7.13
CA SER A 147 -7.87 6.77 8.49
C SER A 147 -8.37 5.59 9.32
N SER A 148 -9.18 4.71 8.72
CA SER A 148 -9.64 3.49 9.38
C SER A 148 -8.47 2.55 9.70
N ALA A 149 -7.50 2.41 8.79
CA ALA A 149 -6.32 1.59 9.00
C ALA A 149 -5.44 2.11 10.17
N TYR A 150 -5.20 3.41 10.22
CA TYR A 150 -4.48 4.01 11.36
C TYR A 150 -5.21 3.80 12.69
N ASN A 151 -6.52 4.00 12.72
CA ASN A 151 -7.31 3.79 13.93
C ASN A 151 -7.36 2.32 14.35
N TYR A 152 -7.38 1.37 13.39
CA TYR A 152 -7.20 -0.05 13.68
C TYR A 152 -5.88 -0.31 14.41
N ARG A 153 -4.75 0.13 13.81
CA ARG A 153 -3.42 -0.08 14.40
C ARG A 153 -3.29 0.57 15.76
N ALA A 154 -3.76 1.82 15.90
CA ALA A 154 -3.68 2.55 17.16
C ALA A 154 -4.49 1.86 18.26
N ASN A 155 -5.70 1.39 18.00
CA ASN A 155 -6.50 0.66 18.98
C ASN A 155 -5.89 -0.71 19.32
N LYS A 156 -5.40 -1.46 18.32
CA LYS A 156 -4.70 -2.73 18.52
C LYS A 156 -3.50 -2.58 19.45
N LEU A 157 -2.67 -1.58 19.21
CA LEU A 157 -1.50 -1.31 20.06
C LEU A 157 -1.90 -0.74 21.42
N ALA A 158 -2.93 0.11 21.49
CA ALA A 158 -3.46 0.62 22.75
C ALA A 158 -3.96 -0.51 23.66
N ALA A 159 -4.61 -1.54 23.10
CA ALA A 159 -5.02 -2.72 23.85
C ALA A 159 -3.80 -3.44 24.49
N MET A 160 -2.77 -3.70 23.70
CA MET A 160 -1.52 -4.32 24.19
C MET A 160 -0.83 -3.45 25.24
N LEU A 161 -0.79 -2.14 25.05
CA LEU A 161 -0.21 -1.20 26.02
C LEU A 161 -1.01 -1.16 27.31
N ALA A 162 -2.35 -1.16 27.23
CA ALA A 162 -3.24 -1.18 28.42
C ALA A 162 -2.93 -2.38 29.31
N GLU A 163 -2.85 -3.58 28.75
CA GLU A 163 -2.46 -4.80 29.51
C GLU A 163 -1.12 -4.61 30.23
N LYS A 164 -0.13 -4.03 29.54
CA LYS A 164 1.23 -3.87 30.10
C LYS A 164 1.31 -2.85 31.23
N ILE A 165 0.45 -1.85 31.23
CA ILE A 165 0.46 -0.81 32.27
C ILE A 165 -0.63 -1.02 33.33
N GLY A 166 -1.47 -2.06 33.18
CA GLY A 166 -2.52 -2.42 34.14
C GLY A 166 -3.83 -1.67 33.95
N GLU A 167 -4.10 -1.19 32.74
CA GLU A 167 -5.34 -0.54 32.31
C GLU A 167 -6.28 -1.54 31.61
N ASP A 168 -7.55 -1.17 31.40
CA ASP A 168 -8.52 -2.02 30.69
C ASP A 168 -8.27 -2.02 29.19
N ALA A 169 -7.88 -3.16 28.63
CA ALA A 169 -7.64 -3.36 27.20
C ALA A 169 -8.93 -3.53 26.38
N THR A 170 -10.01 -3.98 27.03
CA THR A 170 -11.25 -4.43 26.38
C THR A 170 -11.87 -3.42 25.40
N PRO A 171 -11.96 -2.11 25.69
CA PRO A 171 -12.55 -1.15 24.76
C PRO A 171 -11.74 -1.01 23.47
N TYR A 172 -10.42 -1.10 23.54
CA TYR A 172 -9.50 -0.95 22.41
C TYR A 172 -9.50 -2.21 21.53
N GLU A 173 -9.50 -3.40 22.13
CA GLU A 173 -9.64 -4.67 21.41
C GLU A 173 -10.94 -4.71 20.60
N LYS A 174 -12.06 -4.41 21.25
CA LYS A 174 -13.37 -4.39 20.59
C LYS A 174 -13.43 -3.38 19.43
N GLU A 175 -12.79 -2.23 19.60
CA GLU A 175 -12.76 -1.22 18.54
C GLU A 175 -11.87 -1.67 17.38
N ALA A 176 -10.67 -2.22 17.64
CA ALA A 176 -9.79 -2.78 16.63
C ALA A 176 -10.48 -3.88 15.83
N ASP A 177 -11.11 -4.85 16.49
CA ASP A 177 -11.84 -5.94 15.83
C ASP A 177 -12.97 -5.42 14.93
N LYS A 178 -13.71 -4.42 15.43
CA LYS A 178 -14.80 -3.79 14.67
C LYS A 178 -14.28 -3.10 13.42
N ILE A 179 -13.21 -2.32 13.54
CA ILE A 179 -12.60 -1.61 12.40
C ILE A 179 -12.11 -2.60 11.36
N LEU A 180 -11.35 -3.62 11.77
CA LEU A 180 -10.81 -4.62 10.85
C LEU A 180 -11.93 -5.35 10.09
N LYS A 181 -12.99 -5.72 10.80
CA LYS A 181 -14.17 -6.34 10.19
C LYS A 181 -14.83 -5.41 9.18
N ALA A 182 -15.09 -4.16 9.56
CA ALA A 182 -15.76 -3.19 8.70
C ALA A 182 -14.94 -2.87 7.44
N MET A 183 -13.62 -2.72 7.57
CA MET A 183 -12.71 -2.52 6.43
C MET A 183 -12.76 -3.67 5.45
N ASN A 184 -12.70 -4.92 5.94
CA ASN A 184 -12.73 -6.10 5.08
C ASN A 184 -14.11 -6.34 4.42
N GLU A 185 -15.21 -6.02 5.10
CA GLU A 185 -16.56 -6.23 4.58
C GLU A 185 -17.02 -5.12 3.63
N ARG A 186 -16.55 -3.88 3.82
CA ARG A 186 -17.12 -2.72 3.14
C ARG A 186 -16.14 -1.98 2.23
N LEU A 187 -14.84 -1.98 2.54
CA LEU A 187 -13.84 -1.23 1.76
C LEU A 187 -12.99 -2.14 0.87
N TRP A 188 -12.83 -3.42 1.22
CA TRP A 188 -12.09 -4.37 0.38
C TRP A 188 -12.87 -4.72 -0.88
N ILE A 189 -12.34 -4.37 -2.06
CA ILE A 189 -12.94 -4.68 -3.36
C ILE A 189 -12.40 -6.03 -3.83
N LYS A 190 -13.08 -7.09 -3.42
CA LYS A 190 -12.63 -8.46 -3.64
C LYS A 190 -12.27 -8.76 -5.09
N ASP A 191 -13.10 -8.31 -6.03
CA ASP A 191 -12.88 -8.58 -7.46
C ASP A 191 -11.67 -7.85 -8.03
N LYS A 192 -11.27 -6.72 -7.43
CA LYS A 192 -10.12 -5.91 -7.87
C LYS A 192 -8.85 -6.17 -7.05
N GLY A 193 -8.98 -6.78 -5.88
CA GLY A 193 -7.85 -7.12 -5.03
C GLY A 193 -7.18 -5.92 -4.33
N HIS A 194 -7.94 -4.87 -4.04
CA HIS A 194 -7.45 -3.74 -3.26
C HIS A 194 -8.58 -3.06 -2.47
N TRP A 195 -8.24 -2.18 -1.54
CA TRP A 195 -9.22 -1.37 -0.81
C TRP A 195 -9.67 -0.18 -1.65
N ALA A 196 -10.96 0.15 -1.53
CA ALA A 196 -11.49 1.42 -2.04
C ALA A 196 -10.80 2.60 -1.36
N GLU A 197 -10.69 3.71 -2.03
CA GLU A 197 -10.21 4.96 -1.44
C GLU A 197 -11.11 5.36 -0.26
N PHE A 198 -12.42 5.40 -0.51
CA PHE A 198 -13.43 5.63 0.51
C PHE A 198 -14.81 5.14 0.06
N GLN A 199 -15.76 5.08 1.00
CA GLN A 199 -17.17 4.88 0.76
C GLN A 199 -17.94 6.17 1.09
N ASP A 200 -18.85 6.61 0.20
CA ASP A 200 -19.67 7.80 0.47
C ASP A 200 -20.41 7.66 1.80
N PHE A 201 -20.43 8.75 2.56
CA PHE A 201 -21.18 8.79 3.81
C PHE A 201 -22.70 8.81 3.59
N MET A 202 -23.15 9.50 2.55
CA MET A 202 -24.57 9.71 2.24
C MET A 202 -24.97 9.17 0.86
N GLY A 203 -26.25 9.20 0.58
CA GLY A 203 -26.80 8.79 -0.70
C GLY A 203 -26.70 7.30 -0.93
N HIS A 204 -26.11 6.90 -2.05
CA HIS A 204 -26.02 5.49 -2.44
C HIS A 204 -24.85 4.74 -1.78
N LYS A 205 -24.10 5.36 -0.89
CA LYS A 205 -22.90 4.80 -0.24
C LYS A 205 -21.95 4.12 -1.24
N ARG A 206 -21.64 4.81 -2.33
CA ARG A 206 -20.77 4.27 -3.40
C ARG A 206 -19.35 4.10 -2.89
N LEU A 207 -18.69 3.06 -3.37
CA LEU A 207 -17.26 2.88 -3.23
C LEU A 207 -16.53 3.67 -4.31
N HIS A 208 -15.52 4.43 -3.90
CA HIS A 208 -14.57 5.09 -4.79
C HIS A 208 -13.38 4.16 -4.97
N GLU A 209 -13.39 3.42 -6.06
CA GLU A 209 -12.53 2.26 -6.26
C GLU A 209 -11.10 2.63 -6.68
N SER A 210 -10.89 3.83 -7.22
CA SER A 210 -9.55 4.28 -7.62
C SER A 210 -8.80 4.77 -6.38
N ALA A 211 -7.93 3.93 -5.85
CA ALA A 211 -7.15 4.21 -4.66
C ALA A 211 -5.88 5.02 -4.97
N GLY A 212 -5.53 5.95 -4.08
CA GLY A 212 -4.20 6.55 -4.05
C GLY A 212 -3.19 5.63 -3.35
N LEU A 213 -1.90 5.93 -3.47
CA LEU A 213 -0.84 5.15 -2.82
C LEU A 213 -1.05 5.04 -1.31
N TRP A 214 -1.49 6.13 -0.67
CA TRP A 214 -1.77 6.16 0.78
C TRP A 214 -2.81 5.16 1.25
N THR A 215 -3.81 4.86 0.45
CA THR A 215 -4.80 3.82 0.74
C THR A 215 -4.14 2.44 0.79
N ILE A 216 -3.26 2.16 -0.16
CA ILE A 216 -2.61 0.85 -0.28
C ILE A 216 -1.59 0.65 0.85
N TYR A 217 -0.65 1.58 0.99
CA TYR A 217 0.43 1.36 1.96
C TYR A 217 -0.06 1.45 3.41
N HIS A 218 -1.04 2.31 3.73
CA HIS A 218 -1.56 2.37 5.10
C HIS A 218 -2.31 1.10 5.50
N ALA A 219 -3.11 0.53 4.61
CA ALA A 219 -3.78 -0.74 4.90
C ALA A 219 -2.77 -1.87 5.16
N ILE A 220 -1.67 -1.93 4.40
CA ILE A 220 -0.63 -2.94 4.59
C ILE A 220 0.18 -2.66 5.87
N ASP A 221 0.67 -1.44 6.03
CA ASP A 221 1.54 -1.05 7.14
C ASP A 221 0.81 -1.08 8.50
N SER A 222 -0.49 -0.83 8.51
CA SER A 222 -1.33 -0.98 9.70
C SER A 222 -1.72 -2.43 10.02
N GLU A 223 -1.24 -3.40 9.25
CA GLU A 223 -1.49 -4.83 9.45
C GLU A 223 -2.98 -5.22 9.29
N THR A 224 -3.73 -4.49 8.45
CA THR A 224 -5.11 -4.86 8.10
C THR A 224 -5.16 -5.89 6.99
N ALA A 225 -4.07 -6.04 6.23
CA ALA A 225 -3.91 -6.96 5.13
C ALA A 225 -3.40 -8.33 5.57
N ASP A 226 -4.00 -9.40 5.09
CA ASP A 226 -3.34 -10.68 5.07
C ASP A 226 -2.26 -10.74 3.95
N PRO A 227 -1.37 -11.75 3.91
CA PRO A 227 -0.30 -11.81 2.90
C PRO A 227 -0.80 -11.87 1.45
N PHE A 228 -1.99 -12.39 1.21
CA PHE A 228 -2.61 -12.46 -0.12
C PHE A 228 -3.20 -11.12 -0.51
N GLN A 229 -3.88 -10.45 0.41
CA GLN A 229 -4.38 -9.10 0.22
C GLN A 229 -3.24 -8.10 -0.01
N ALA A 230 -2.15 -8.19 0.75
CA ALA A 230 -0.98 -7.34 0.57
C ALA A 230 -0.36 -7.50 -0.83
N TYR A 231 -0.23 -8.75 -1.31
CA TYR A 231 0.23 -9.01 -2.67
C TYR A 231 -0.72 -8.40 -3.72
N GLN A 232 -2.02 -8.66 -3.61
CA GLN A 232 -3.01 -8.15 -4.55
C GLN A 232 -3.07 -6.62 -4.57
N ALA A 233 -3.02 -5.99 -3.40
CA ALA A 233 -3.03 -4.53 -3.28
C ALA A 233 -1.76 -3.89 -3.89
N THR A 234 -0.59 -4.49 -3.73
CA THR A 234 0.62 -4.04 -4.42
C THR A 234 0.56 -4.29 -5.93
N ARG A 235 -0.13 -5.36 -6.40
CA ARG A 235 -0.41 -5.54 -7.83
C ARG A 235 -1.30 -4.44 -8.42
N TYR A 236 -2.27 -3.92 -7.64
CA TYR A 236 -3.02 -2.74 -8.07
C TYR A 236 -2.09 -1.54 -8.34
N VAL A 237 -1.08 -1.33 -7.50
CA VAL A 237 -0.09 -0.28 -7.75
C VAL A 237 0.63 -0.50 -9.09
N ASP A 238 1.10 -1.73 -9.37
CA ASP A 238 1.77 -2.05 -10.64
C ASP A 238 0.91 -1.77 -11.87
N THR A 239 -0.40 -2.03 -11.77
CA THR A 239 -1.28 -2.07 -12.95
C THR A 239 -2.16 -0.85 -13.14
N SER A 240 -2.32 -0.03 -12.10
CA SER A 240 -3.29 1.06 -12.09
C SER A 240 -2.71 2.43 -11.75
N ILE A 241 -1.56 2.47 -11.08
CA ILE A 241 -0.88 3.74 -10.77
C ILE A 241 0.16 4.03 -11.84
N PRO A 242 0.29 5.27 -12.34
CA PRO A 242 1.28 5.62 -13.34
C PRO A 242 2.72 5.42 -12.84
N HIS A 243 3.51 4.68 -13.59
CA HIS A 243 4.93 4.49 -13.40
C HIS A 243 5.71 5.54 -14.20
N ILE A 244 6.67 6.18 -13.56
CA ILE A 244 7.44 7.28 -14.14
C ILE A 244 8.89 6.83 -14.28
N PRO A 245 9.39 6.70 -15.53
CA PRO A 245 10.76 6.25 -15.76
C PRO A 245 11.80 7.23 -15.20
N VAL A 246 12.86 6.68 -14.63
CA VAL A 246 14.02 7.43 -14.14
C VAL A 246 15.17 7.24 -15.13
N PHE A 247 15.54 8.30 -15.82
CA PHE A 247 16.54 8.27 -16.87
C PHE A 247 17.85 8.96 -16.46
N ALA A 248 18.97 8.25 -16.62
CA ALA A 248 20.30 8.84 -16.59
C ALA A 248 21.29 7.94 -17.32
N ASP A 249 22.33 8.55 -17.89
CA ASP A 249 23.45 7.79 -18.47
C ASP A 249 24.18 7.00 -17.37
N GLY A 250 24.49 5.75 -17.66
CA GLY A 250 25.28 4.89 -16.76
C GLY A 250 24.47 4.15 -15.69
N LEU A 251 23.16 4.20 -15.73
CA LEU A 251 22.33 3.32 -14.90
C LEU A 251 22.50 1.87 -15.34
N ASP A 252 22.52 0.95 -14.37
CA ASP A 252 22.71 -0.48 -14.59
C ASP A 252 21.46 -1.18 -15.14
N ARG A 253 20.31 -0.56 -15.03
CA ARG A 253 19.01 -0.98 -15.56
C ARG A 253 18.01 0.17 -15.58
N ASP A 254 16.84 -0.07 -16.13
CA ASP A 254 15.72 0.86 -16.06
C ASP A 254 15.17 0.90 -14.63
N TYR A 255 15.04 2.10 -14.10
CA TYR A 255 14.41 2.39 -12.81
C TYR A 255 13.17 3.23 -13.01
N GLU A 256 12.33 3.26 -11.99
CA GLU A 256 11.11 4.03 -12.01
C GLU A 256 10.78 4.60 -10.63
N THR A 257 9.96 5.62 -10.62
CA THR A 257 9.21 6.10 -9.47
C THR A 257 7.72 6.09 -9.80
N LEU A 258 6.86 6.48 -8.88
CA LEU A 258 5.42 6.39 -9.05
C LEU A 258 4.75 7.76 -8.95
N SER A 259 3.65 7.92 -9.67
CA SER A 259 2.64 8.92 -9.31
C SER A 259 1.92 8.50 -8.03
N THR A 260 1.38 9.46 -7.30
CA THR A 260 0.57 9.19 -6.10
C THR A 260 -0.80 8.61 -6.43
N THR A 261 -1.34 8.96 -7.58
CA THR A 261 -2.66 8.53 -8.07
C THR A 261 -2.70 8.53 -9.58
N ASN A 262 -3.76 7.96 -10.14
CA ASN A 262 -4.14 8.11 -11.54
C ASN A 262 -5.30 9.12 -11.73
N TRP A 263 -5.57 9.99 -10.75
CA TRP A 263 -6.71 10.90 -10.79
C TRP A 263 -6.44 12.12 -11.67
N MET A 264 -7.52 12.70 -12.20
CA MET A 264 -7.49 13.91 -13.01
C MET A 264 -8.48 14.93 -12.47
N PRO A 265 -8.21 16.23 -12.57
CA PRO A 265 -6.96 16.82 -13.03
C PRO A 265 -5.84 16.66 -12.00
N TYR A 266 -4.60 16.79 -12.46
CA TYR A 266 -3.45 16.90 -11.63
C TYR A 266 -3.49 18.15 -10.72
N VAL A 267 -3.30 17.96 -9.42
CA VAL A 267 -3.32 19.06 -8.44
C VAL A 267 -2.32 18.74 -7.32
N TRP A 268 -1.29 19.60 -7.13
CA TRP A 268 -0.33 19.47 -6.06
C TRP A 268 0.30 18.06 -6.02
N SER A 269 0.13 17.29 -4.94
CA SER A 269 0.61 15.91 -4.83
C SER A 269 -0.34 14.86 -5.39
N VAL A 270 -1.49 15.23 -5.93
CA VAL A 270 -2.42 14.32 -6.59
C VAL A 270 -2.06 14.14 -8.04
N ASN A 271 -1.93 12.89 -8.51
CA ASN A 271 -1.44 12.52 -9.84
C ASN A 271 -0.05 13.12 -10.13
N ASN A 272 0.83 13.00 -9.16
CA ASN A 272 2.15 13.60 -9.16
C ASN A 272 3.12 12.75 -8.34
N VAL A 273 4.41 13.02 -8.38
CA VAL A 273 5.40 12.33 -7.54
C VAL A 273 5.49 13.02 -6.18
N ALA A 274 5.22 12.28 -5.12
CA ALA A 274 5.52 12.69 -3.76
C ALA A 274 6.39 11.61 -3.12
N PHE A 275 7.66 11.89 -2.89
CA PHE A 275 8.63 10.85 -2.52
C PHE A 275 8.30 10.13 -1.22
N ALA A 276 7.71 10.80 -0.24
CA ALA A 276 7.29 10.15 0.99
C ALA A 276 6.23 9.06 0.73
N GLU A 277 5.27 9.34 -0.19
CA GLU A 277 4.25 8.39 -0.59
C GLU A 277 4.87 7.19 -1.34
N VAL A 278 5.80 7.49 -2.24
CA VAL A 278 6.50 6.44 -3.00
C VAL A 278 7.37 5.58 -2.10
N MET A 279 8.10 6.17 -1.15
CA MET A 279 8.93 5.42 -0.20
C MET A 279 8.10 4.55 0.74
N HIS A 280 6.95 5.04 1.21
CA HIS A 280 6.05 4.24 2.02
C HIS A 280 5.41 3.10 1.20
N THR A 281 5.17 3.34 -0.09
CA THR A 281 4.74 2.28 -1.03
C THR A 281 5.83 1.22 -1.20
N ALA A 282 7.10 1.62 -1.35
CA ALA A 282 8.22 0.68 -1.38
C ALA A 282 8.30 -0.17 -0.10
N LEU A 283 8.05 0.43 1.09
CA LEU A 283 7.92 -0.30 2.34
C LEU A 283 6.79 -1.35 2.26
N ALA A 284 5.63 -0.97 1.73
CA ALA A 284 4.50 -1.90 1.57
C ALA A 284 4.84 -3.07 0.63
N PHE A 285 5.63 -2.85 -0.42
CA PHE A 285 6.13 -3.94 -1.28
C PHE A 285 7.03 -4.91 -0.50
N PHE A 286 7.95 -4.40 0.33
CA PHE A 286 8.75 -5.26 1.21
C PHE A 286 7.87 -6.05 2.19
N GLN A 287 6.88 -5.41 2.80
CA GLN A 287 5.94 -6.04 3.72
C GLN A 287 5.08 -7.11 3.04
N ALA A 288 4.73 -6.91 1.77
CA ALA A 288 4.05 -7.90 0.93
C ALA A 288 4.95 -9.07 0.46
N GLY A 289 6.25 -9.06 0.83
CA GLY A 289 7.21 -10.09 0.41
C GLY A 289 7.77 -9.91 -1.00
N ARG A 290 7.59 -8.73 -1.60
CA ARG A 290 8.04 -8.36 -2.95
C ARG A 290 9.36 -7.57 -2.89
N GLY A 291 10.42 -8.22 -2.41
CA GLY A 291 11.70 -7.56 -2.12
C GLY A 291 12.38 -6.92 -3.33
N ASP A 292 12.41 -7.61 -4.48
CA ASP A 292 13.04 -7.08 -5.71
C ASP A 292 12.29 -5.84 -6.22
N ASP A 293 10.95 -5.86 -6.21
CA ASP A 293 10.11 -4.73 -6.64
C ASP A 293 10.25 -3.55 -5.67
N GLY A 294 10.18 -3.82 -4.36
CA GLY A 294 10.38 -2.81 -3.31
C GLY A 294 11.75 -2.14 -3.42
N PHE A 295 12.81 -2.91 -3.68
CA PHE A 295 14.15 -2.37 -3.88
C PHE A 295 14.26 -1.53 -5.16
N ASN A 296 13.63 -1.98 -6.25
CA ASN A 296 13.63 -1.24 -7.51
C ASN A 296 13.00 0.14 -7.36
N LEU A 297 11.84 0.19 -6.70
CA LEU A 297 11.13 1.43 -6.41
C LEU A 297 11.92 2.33 -5.44
N LEU A 298 12.48 1.77 -4.38
CA LEU A 298 13.32 2.49 -3.42
C LEU A 298 14.54 3.12 -4.12
N LYS A 299 15.30 2.33 -4.90
CA LYS A 299 16.50 2.80 -5.59
C LYS A 299 16.15 3.83 -6.67
N GLY A 300 15.12 3.59 -7.47
CA GLY A 300 14.66 4.54 -8.49
C GLY A 300 14.29 5.89 -7.90
N SER A 301 13.56 5.90 -6.80
CA SER A 301 13.13 7.13 -6.13
C SER A 301 14.29 7.86 -5.43
N ILE A 302 15.27 7.14 -4.88
CA ILE A 302 16.51 7.74 -4.35
C ILE A 302 17.32 8.38 -5.49
N LEU A 303 17.47 7.68 -6.61
CA LEU A 303 18.17 8.22 -7.78
C LEU A 303 17.51 9.49 -8.28
N ASP A 304 16.20 9.48 -8.49
CA ASP A 304 15.48 10.64 -8.98
C ASP A 304 15.49 11.79 -7.96
N GLY A 305 15.13 11.54 -6.71
CA GLY A 305 15.00 12.57 -5.68
C GLY A 305 16.31 13.18 -5.21
N MET A 306 17.36 12.35 -5.03
CA MET A 306 18.63 12.80 -4.43
C MET A 306 19.73 13.10 -5.41
N TYR A 307 19.78 12.41 -6.55
CA TYR A 307 20.93 12.49 -7.45
C TYR A 307 20.64 13.18 -8.78
N LEU A 308 19.47 12.90 -9.37
CA LEU A 308 19.10 13.40 -10.70
C LEU A 308 18.20 14.63 -10.64
N GLY A 309 17.54 14.88 -9.51
CA GLY A 309 16.66 16.01 -9.32
C GLY A 309 17.37 17.36 -9.30
N LYS A 310 16.61 18.45 -9.34
CA LYS A 310 17.13 19.83 -9.32
C LYS A 310 17.91 20.21 -8.04
N SER A 311 17.81 19.41 -7.01
CA SER A 311 18.55 19.57 -5.75
C SER A 311 19.31 18.29 -5.42
N PRO A 312 20.41 17.98 -6.12
CA PRO A 312 21.21 16.80 -5.85
C PRO A 312 21.67 16.77 -4.39
N GLY A 313 21.60 15.59 -3.78
CA GLY A 313 21.96 15.38 -2.38
C GLY A 313 20.89 15.77 -1.37
N ASN A 314 19.73 16.22 -1.83
CA ASN A 314 18.62 16.59 -0.96
C ASN A 314 17.30 16.02 -1.49
N PHE A 315 16.57 15.29 -0.65
CA PHE A 315 15.23 14.89 -1.00
C PHE A 315 14.34 16.13 -1.06
N GLY A 316 14.17 16.64 -2.26
CA GLY A 316 13.05 17.52 -2.51
C GLY A 316 11.75 16.72 -2.49
N GLN A 317 10.69 17.27 -1.95
CA GLN A 317 9.39 16.85 -2.41
C GLN A 317 9.26 17.39 -3.84
N ILE A 318 9.32 16.52 -4.79
CA ILE A 318 8.85 16.88 -6.11
C ILE A 318 7.34 16.79 -6.04
N SER A 319 6.74 17.87 -5.69
CA SER A 319 5.38 18.06 -6.10
C SER A 319 5.43 18.49 -7.55
N LEU A 320 5.77 17.88 -8.49
CA LEU A 320 6.24 18.04 -9.36
C LEU A 320 6.53 17.83 -10.53
N TYR A 321 6.49 17.51 -11.03
CA TYR A 321 6.30 17.98 -12.35
C TYR A 321 5.02 18.83 -12.41
N ASP A 322 4.85 19.73 -11.46
CA ASP A 322 3.91 20.82 -11.65
C ASP A 322 4.36 21.58 -12.89
N ALA A 323 4.01 21.01 -14.03
CA ALA A 323 4.28 21.61 -15.33
C ALA A 323 3.71 23.02 -15.41
N VAL A 324 2.70 23.32 -14.61
CA VAL A 324 2.07 24.64 -14.51
C VAL A 324 2.89 25.57 -13.63
N ARG A 325 3.30 25.11 -12.45
CA ARG A 325 4.08 25.93 -11.51
C ARG A 325 5.58 25.76 -11.64
N ARG A 326 6.05 24.64 -12.21
CA ARG A 326 7.47 24.27 -12.32
C ARG A 326 8.18 24.26 -10.96
N GLU A 327 7.46 23.87 -9.91
CA GLU A 327 7.94 23.92 -8.54
C GLU A 327 8.46 22.56 -8.10
N THR A 328 9.56 22.60 -7.35
CA THR A 328 10.01 21.49 -6.54
C THR A 328 10.08 21.99 -5.11
N TYR A 329 9.36 21.31 -4.21
CA TYR A 329 9.52 21.56 -2.78
C TYR A 329 10.75 20.83 -2.26
N ARG A 330 11.56 21.52 -1.50
CA ARG A 330 12.81 21.02 -0.94
C ARG A 330 12.68 20.89 0.57
N ASP A 331 13.55 20.07 1.15
CA ASP A 331 13.78 20.01 2.58
C ASP A 331 12.55 19.60 3.41
N PHE A 332 11.69 18.77 2.83
CA PHE A 332 10.59 18.18 3.54
C PHE A 332 11.09 16.97 4.35
N ALA A 333 11.05 17.08 5.68
CA ALA A 333 11.57 16.04 6.57
C ALA A 333 10.79 14.70 6.50
N ASP A 334 9.57 14.75 6.00
CA ASP A 334 8.68 13.61 5.82
C ASP A 334 9.31 12.49 4.99
N GLN A 335 9.92 12.83 3.83
CA GLN A 335 10.59 11.85 2.98
C GLN A 335 11.77 11.19 3.67
N ILE A 336 12.52 11.98 4.47
CA ILE A 336 13.72 11.48 5.16
C ILE A 336 13.33 10.40 6.17
N GLY A 337 12.29 10.65 6.96
CA GLY A 337 11.80 9.70 7.96
C GLY A 337 11.28 8.41 7.34
N ILE A 338 10.45 8.52 6.31
CA ILE A 338 9.92 7.34 5.63
C ILE A 338 10.98 6.60 4.84
N THR A 339 11.91 7.27 4.17
CA THR A 339 13.03 6.61 3.49
C THR A 339 13.87 5.82 4.48
N SER A 340 14.17 6.40 5.64
CA SER A 340 14.90 5.72 6.72
C SER A 340 14.13 4.47 7.19
N ARG A 341 12.83 4.59 7.37
CA ARG A 341 11.96 3.48 7.73
C ARG A 341 11.92 2.40 6.65
N THR A 342 11.82 2.77 5.37
CA THR A 342 11.84 1.85 4.24
C THR A 342 13.18 1.09 4.15
N LEU A 343 14.29 1.77 4.40
CA LEU A 343 15.59 1.12 4.48
C LEU A 343 15.66 0.13 5.66
N ILE A 344 15.33 0.58 6.86
CA ILE A 344 15.54 -0.21 8.08
C ILE A 344 14.48 -1.32 8.21
N GLN A 345 13.21 -0.98 8.12
CA GLN A 345 12.11 -1.93 8.29
C GLN A 345 11.81 -2.72 7.02
N GLY A 346 11.97 -2.12 5.83
CA GLY A 346 11.72 -2.77 4.55
C GLY A 346 12.92 -3.56 4.05
N LEU A 347 13.96 -2.87 3.58
CA LEU A 347 15.11 -3.53 2.95
C LEU A 347 15.90 -4.39 3.93
N TYR A 348 16.22 -3.86 5.13
CA TYR A 348 16.92 -4.62 6.17
C TYR A 348 15.99 -5.44 7.06
N GLY A 349 14.69 -5.15 7.05
CA GLY A 349 13.66 -5.95 7.68
C GLY A 349 13.62 -5.89 9.20
N VAL A 350 14.15 -4.84 9.82
CA VAL A 350 14.28 -4.72 11.27
C VAL A 350 12.99 -4.17 11.89
N SER A 351 12.35 -4.96 12.74
CA SER A 351 11.12 -4.60 13.45
C SER A 351 11.23 -5.02 14.92
N PRO A 352 11.67 -4.13 15.81
CA PRO A 352 11.70 -4.41 17.24
C PRO A 352 10.31 -4.27 17.86
N ASP A 353 10.03 -5.13 18.79
CA ASP A 353 8.92 -5.08 19.74
C ASP A 353 9.53 -5.24 21.14
N ALA A 354 10.25 -4.20 21.56
CA ALA A 354 10.96 -4.20 22.83
C ALA A 354 10.00 -4.28 24.03
N LEU A 355 8.75 -3.82 23.87
CA LEU A 355 7.69 -3.98 24.87
C LEU A 355 7.41 -5.47 25.18
N ASN A 356 7.58 -6.36 24.21
CA ASN A 356 7.40 -7.80 24.36
C ASN A 356 8.74 -8.57 24.37
N GLY A 357 9.86 -7.87 24.40
CA GLY A 357 11.20 -8.47 24.40
C GLY A 357 11.52 -9.22 23.10
N LYS A 358 10.97 -8.77 21.96
CA LYS A 358 11.08 -9.43 20.65
C LYS A 358 11.75 -8.54 19.62
N LEU A 359 12.46 -9.16 18.70
CA LEU A 359 13.02 -8.52 17.50
C LEU A 359 12.73 -9.45 16.32
N VAL A 360 12.08 -8.92 15.28
CA VAL A 360 11.97 -9.60 14.00
C VAL A 360 12.96 -9.00 13.02
N ILE A 361 13.71 -9.85 12.34
CA ILE A 361 14.52 -9.46 11.18
C ILE A 361 14.00 -10.25 9.99
N ARG A 362 13.36 -9.55 9.03
CA ARG A 362 12.84 -10.11 7.78
C ARG A 362 13.38 -9.32 6.60
N PRO A 363 14.62 -9.60 6.14
CA PRO A 363 15.23 -8.84 5.07
C PRO A 363 14.43 -8.89 3.77
N GLY A 364 14.21 -7.72 3.16
CA GLY A 364 13.67 -7.57 1.82
C GLY A 364 14.76 -7.51 0.74
N PHE A 365 15.92 -8.11 0.96
CA PHE A 365 17.02 -8.07 0.01
C PHE A 365 16.63 -8.67 -1.34
N PRO A 366 17.04 -8.03 -2.45
CA PRO A 366 16.97 -8.66 -3.77
C PRO A 366 17.60 -10.07 -3.74
N MET A 367 16.94 -11.02 -4.39
CA MET A 367 17.39 -12.42 -4.37
C MET A 367 18.81 -12.64 -4.91
N ALA A 368 19.27 -11.74 -5.77
CA ALA A 368 20.61 -11.74 -6.35
C ALA A 368 21.71 -11.26 -5.39
N TRP A 369 21.35 -10.67 -4.23
CA TRP A 369 22.37 -10.17 -3.32
C TRP A 369 23.06 -11.30 -2.56
N ASP A 370 24.36 -11.21 -2.46
CA ASP A 370 25.23 -12.13 -1.71
C ASP A 370 25.76 -11.53 -0.40
N LYS A 371 25.59 -10.22 -0.21
CA LYS A 371 26.05 -9.49 0.99
C LYS A 371 25.22 -8.24 1.23
N ALA A 372 25.02 -7.93 2.50
CA ALA A 372 24.49 -6.66 2.97
C ALA A 372 24.96 -6.42 4.40
N SER A 373 25.16 -5.16 4.79
CA SER A 373 25.49 -4.82 6.17
C SER A 373 24.89 -3.48 6.57
N MET A 374 24.53 -3.36 7.84
CA MET A 374 24.10 -2.11 8.43
C MET A 374 24.60 -1.97 9.86
N SER A 375 24.76 -0.75 10.32
CA SER A 375 25.00 -0.43 11.72
C SER A 375 24.26 0.86 12.08
N MET A 376 23.43 0.77 13.09
CA MET A 376 22.70 1.89 13.68
C MET A 376 22.86 1.86 15.21
N ALA A 377 22.20 2.76 15.94
CA ALA A 377 22.37 2.88 17.39
C ALA A 377 22.20 1.54 18.12
N ASP A 378 21.05 0.88 17.94
CA ASP A 378 20.66 -0.29 18.74
C ASP A 378 20.97 -1.63 18.08
N LEU A 379 21.34 -1.64 16.81
CA LEU A 379 21.57 -2.87 16.07
C LEU A 379 22.66 -2.71 15.02
N ALA A 380 23.49 -3.74 14.89
CA ALA A 380 24.28 -3.97 13.68
C ALA A 380 24.04 -5.38 13.19
N TYR A 381 23.91 -5.56 11.88
CA TYR A 381 23.89 -6.88 11.32
C TYR A 381 24.50 -6.95 9.93
N GLU A 382 25.05 -8.11 9.61
CA GLU A 382 25.63 -8.43 8.33
C GLU A 382 25.00 -9.71 7.79
N PHE A 383 24.74 -9.71 6.50
CA PHE A 383 24.38 -10.87 5.72
C PHE A 383 25.49 -11.18 4.73
N LEU A 384 25.85 -12.45 4.62
CA LEU A 384 26.86 -12.92 3.66
C LEU A 384 26.48 -14.31 3.14
N ARG A 385 26.38 -14.44 1.82
CA ARG A 385 26.20 -15.71 1.12
C ARG A 385 27.53 -16.19 0.58
N LYS A 386 27.94 -17.39 0.95
CA LYS A 386 29.14 -18.08 0.47
C LYS A 386 28.76 -19.44 -0.12
N GLY A 387 28.61 -19.49 -1.43
CA GLY A 387 28.10 -20.70 -2.10
C GLY A 387 26.71 -21.06 -1.58
N ASP A 388 26.59 -22.23 -0.97
CA ASP A 388 25.33 -22.75 -0.45
C ASP A 388 25.13 -22.44 1.05
N MET A 389 25.80 -21.43 1.59
CA MET A 389 25.68 -21.05 2.99
C MET A 389 25.38 -19.57 3.14
N ASP A 390 24.30 -19.26 3.83
CA ASP A 390 23.95 -17.93 4.28
C ASP A 390 24.36 -17.76 5.75
N ILE A 391 25.04 -16.66 6.03
CA ILE A 391 25.51 -16.29 7.38
C ILE A 391 24.92 -14.93 7.75
N TYR A 392 24.31 -14.85 8.91
CA TYR A 392 23.78 -13.62 9.50
C TYR A 392 24.45 -13.37 10.83
N ASN A 393 25.20 -12.27 10.93
CA ASN A 393 25.82 -11.80 12.17
C ASN A 393 25.03 -10.64 12.73
N VAL A 394 24.39 -10.83 13.88
CA VAL A 394 23.55 -9.82 14.53
C VAL A 394 24.17 -9.40 15.86
N THR A 395 24.33 -8.10 16.06
CA THR A 395 24.78 -7.51 17.33
C THR A 395 23.72 -6.54 17.83
N GLN A 396 23.08 -6.86 18.94
CA GLN A 396 22.08 -6.02 19.60
C GLN A 396 22.73 -5.10 20.64
N ARG A 397 22.22 -3.88 20.72
CA ARG A 397 22.61 -2.85 21.70
C ARG A 397 21.40 -2.22 22.37
N PHE A 398 20.20 -2.84 22.22
CA PHE A 398 19.02 -2.45 23.00
C PHE A 398 19.32 -2.51 24.49
N LYS A 399 18.57 -1.75 25.30
CA LYS A 399 18.72 -1.73 26.77
C LYS A 399 18.76 -3.13 27.37
N GLU A 400 17.89 -4.01 26.87
CA GLU A 400 17.91 -5.44 27.14
C GLU A 400 17.94 -6.19 25.81
N PRO A 401 18.69 -7.28 25.70
CA PRO A 401 18.68 -8.09 24.49
C PRO A 401 17.29 -8.66 24.21
N LEU A 402 16.85 -8.57 22.95
CA LEU A 402 15.55 -9.06 22.51
C LEU A 402 15.68 -10.48 21.92
N ALA A 403 14.66 -11.30 22.12
CA ALA A 403 14.58 -12.60 21.45
C ALA A 403 14.37 -12.39 19.94
N LEU A 404 15.33 -12.88 19.14
CA LEU A 404 15.34 -12.64 17.70
C LEU A 404 14.57 -13.73 16.95
N THR A 405 13.70 -13.32 16.04
CA THR A 405 13.12 -14.17 15.00
C THR A 405 13.69 -13.73 13.65
N LEU A 406 14.55 -14.56 13.06
CA LEU A 406 15.05 -14.33 11.72
C LEU A 406 14.11 -15.02 10.72
N GLN A 407 13.60 -14.26 9.75
CA GLN A 407 12.73 -14.73 8.67
C GLN A 407 13.38 -14.45 7.33
N VAL A 408 13.73 -15.50 6.57
CA VAL A 408 14.46 -15.33 5.31
C VAL A 408 13.83 -16.13 4.18
N ASN A 409 13.83 -15.59 2.99
CA ASN A 409 13.40 -16.30 1.81
C ASN A 409 14.35 -17.46 1.51
N ALA A 410 13.78 -18.65 1.30
CA ALA A 410 14.57 -19.80 0.86
C ALA A 410 15.12 -19.57 -0.55
N VAL A 411 16.33 -20.04 -0.78
CA VAL A 411 16.98 -20.00 -2.10
C VAL A 411 17.07 -21.37 -2.77
N LYS A 412 16.97 -22.43 -1.98
CA LYS A 412 16.95 -23.83 -2.45
C LYS A 412 15.82 -24.63 -1.80
N ASP A 413 15.51 -25.73 -2.40
CA ASP A 413 14.37 -26.57 -2.03
C ASP A 413 14.62 -27.47 -0.81
N LYS A 414 15.84 -27.41 -0.20
CA LYS A 414 16.21 -28.13 1.02
C LYS A 414 17.16 -27.32 1.87
N ILE A 415 17.09 -27.56 3.17
CA ILE A 415 18.08 -27.10 4.15
C ILE A 415 18.75 -28.31 4.75
N ARG A 416 20.08 -28.34 4.69
CA ARG A 416 20.90 -29.38 5.31
C ARG A 416 21.03 -29.16 6.81
N LEU A 417 21.25 -27.90 7.22
CA LEU A 417 21.54 -27.58 8.61
C LEU A 417 21.29 -26.09 8.88
N VAL A 418 20.74 -25.78 10.05
CA VAL A 418 20.71 -24.43 10.60
C VAL A 418 21.44 -24.44 11.94
N LYS A 419 22.32 -23.47 12.14
CA LYS A 419 23.03 -23.28 13.42
C LYS A 419 22.82 -21.88 13.95
N VAL A 420 22.81 -21.75 15.26
CA VAL A 420 22.90 -20.49 15.99
C VAL A 420 24.06 -20.58 16.98
N ASN A 421 25.04 -19.69 16.86
CA ASN A 421 26.26 -19.69 17.65
C ASN A 421 26.95 -21.07 17.66
N GLY A 422 27.09 -21.67 16.49
CA GLY A 422 27.72 -22.98 16.29
C GLY A 422 26.86 -24.19 16.67
N LYS A 423 25.69 -24.03 17.30
CA LYS A 423 24.80 -25.12 17.70
C LYS A 423 23.66 -25.31 16.74
N ALA A 424 23.41 -26.57 16.36
CA ALA A 424 22.27 -26.90 15.50
C ALA A 424 20.95 -26.57 16.20
N VAL A 425 20.04 -25.93 15.46
CA VAL A 425 18.71 -25.53 15.92
C VAL A 425 17.61 -25.99 14.96
N LYS A 426 16.38 -26.07 15.48
CA LYS A 426 15.19 -26.30 14.66
C LYS A 426 14.78 -25.02 13.94
N TRP A 427 14.21 -25.19 12.78
CA TRP A 427 13.62 -24.12 11.98
C TRP A 427 12.23 -24.57 11.49
N LYS A 428 11.43 -23.64 11.01
CA LYS A 428 10.13 -23.92 10.39
C LYS A 428 9.92 -23.05 9.16
N THR A 429 8.95 -23.41 8.33
CA THR A 429 8.45 -22.56 7.25
C THR A 429 7.20 -21.80 7.71
N GLU A 430 6.99 -20.60 7.17
CA GLU A 430 5.75 -19.85 7.34
C GLU A 430 4.68 -20.38 6.36
N GLU A 431 3.51 -20.77 6.88
CA GLU A 431 2.46 -21.41 6.07
C GLU A 431 1.83 -20.46 5.05
N ALA A 432 1.74 -19.18 5.38
CA ALA A 432 1.19 -18.15 4.49
C ALA A 432 2.25 -17.46 3.62
N ALA A 433 3.48 -18.03 3.55
CA ALA A 433 4.53 -17.47 2.72
C ALA A 433 4.10 -17.41 1.26
N ASN A 434 4.25 -16.23 0.66
CA ASN A 434 3.82 -15.93 -0.70
C ASN A 434 5.02 -15.46 -1.55
N GLY A 435 5.13 -15.98 -2.76
CA GLY A 435 6.26 -15.73 -3.66
C GLY A 435 7.43 -16.68 -3.42
N TYR A 436 7.97 -16.75 -2.21
CA TYR A 436 9.04 -17.65 -1.79
C TYR A 436 8.70 -18.33 -0.46
N PRO A 437 9.23 -19.54 -0.19
CA PRO A 437 9.15 -20.14 1.13
C PRO A 437 9.89 -19.26 2.14
N LEU A 438 9.25 -18.94 3.25
CA LEU A 438 9.85 -18.13 4.31
C LEU A 438 10.34 -19.04 5.45
N ILE A 439 11.63 -19.06 5.67
CA ILE A 439 12.28 -19.82 6.72
C ILE A 439 12.31 -19.00 8.00
N VAL A 440 11.88 -19.59 9.09
CA VAL A 440 11.82 -18.95 10.41
C VAL A 440 12.78 -19.64 11.38
N VAL A 441 13.74 -18.88 11.89
CA VAL A 441 14.73 -19.30 12.87
C VAL A 441 14.56 -18.48 14.15
N SER A 442 14.33 -19.16 15.26
CA SER A 442 14.23 -18.51 16.58
C SER A 442 15.58 -18.52 17.30
N VAL A 443 15.97 -17.37 17.79
CA VAL A 443 17.21 -17.15 18.53
C VAL A 443 16.87 -16.58 19.91
N PRO A 444 17.41 -17.13 21.00
CA PRO A 444 17.15 -16.58 22.33
C PRO A 444 17.66 -15.14 22.46
N ALA A 445 17.22 -14.44 23.50
CA ALA A 445 17.69 -13.09 23.80
C ALA A 445 19.19 -13.09 24.13
N VAL A 446 20.00 -12.65 23.18
CA VAL A 446 21.47 -12.56 23.28
C VAL A 446 21.97 -11.31 22.60
N THR A 447 23.06 -10.73 23.09
CA THR A 447 23.69 -9.53 22.48
C THR A 447 24.32 -9.83 21.14
N LYS A 448 24.79 -11.05 20.90
CA LYS A 448 25.39 -11.47 19.64
C LYS A 448 24.88 -12.81 19.19
N ALA A 449 24.45 -12.89 17.95
CA ALA A 449 24.03 -14.10 17.30
C ALA A 449 24.70 -14.25 15.94
N GLU A 450 25.30 -15.42 15.70
CA GLU A 450 25.70 -15.87 14.37
C GLU A 450 24.72 -16.97 13.94
N ILE A 451 24.01 -16.76 12.85
CA ILE A 451 23.06 -17.70 12.29
C ILE A 451 23.60 -18.19 10.95
N GLU A 452 23.81 -19.50 10.84
CA GLU A 452 24.23 -20.16 9.60
C GLU A 452 23.08 -20.99 9.05
N ILE A 453 22.75 -20.83 7.75
CA ILE A 453 21.78 -21.63 7.03
C ILE A 453 22.52 -22.31 5.88
N GLN A 454 22.65 -23.62 5.95
CA GLN A 454 23.27 -24.42 4.91
C GLN A 454 22.21 -25.00 3.96
N TRP A 455 22.17 -24.46 2.77
CA TRP A 455 21.26 -24.87 1.71
C TRP A 455 21.72 -26.17 1.03
N GLU A 456 20.75 -26.93 0.52
CA GLU A 456 20.97 -28.15 -0.25
C GLU A 456 19.88 -28.30 -1.32
N GLY A 457 20.10 -29.12 -2.33
CA GLY A 457 19.12 -29.40 -3.38
C GLY A 457 19.16 -28.40 -4.52
N ASN A 458 18.00 -28.17 -5.14
CA ASN A 458 17.86 -27.37 -6.35
C ASN A 458 17.42 -25.93 -6.01
N VAL A 459 17.73 -25.00 -6.91
CA VAL A 459 17.20 -23.64 -6.86
C VAL A 459 15.68 -23.69 -6.99
N LEU A 460 15.00 -22.85 -6.23
CA LEU A 460 13.55 -22.72 -6.29
C LEU A 460 13.12 -22.16 -7.65
N GLN A 461 12.01 -22.68 -8.16
CA GLN A 461 11.46 -22.29 -9.43
C GLN A 461 10.10 -21.62 -9.27
N GLN A 462 9.86 -20.60 -10.08
CA GLN A 462 8.55 -19.96 -10.19
C GLN A 462 7.69 -20.73 -11.21
N ILE A 463 6.38 -20.80 -10.93
CA ILE A 463 5.41 -21.48 -11.81
C ILE A 463 4.89 -20.56 -12.93
N ALA A 464 4.97 -19.26 -12.73
CA ALA A 464 4.66 -18.23 -13.73
C ALA A 464 5.62 -17.06 -13.51
N ASN A 465 6.37 -16.68 -14.54
CA ASN A 465 7.27 -15.51 -14.49
C ASN A 465 6.57 -14.26 -15.01
N ASP A 466 5.62 -14.45 -15.95
CA ASP A 466 4.89 -13.37 -16.59
C ASP A 466 3.38 -13.45 -16.30
N GLU A 467 2.69 -12.35 -16.52
CA GLU A 467 1.24 -12.31 -16.47
C GLU A 467 0.62 -13.11 -17.61
N ILE A 468 -0.31 -13.99 -17.30
CA ILE A 468 -1.01 -14.79 -18.30
C ILE A 468 -2.05 -13.88 -18.98
N VAL A 469 -1.89 -13.64 -20.27
CA VAL A 469 -2.87 -12.88 -21.04
C VAL A 469 -3.88 -13.86 -21.65
N THR A 470 -5.15 -13.63 -21.37
CA THR A 470 -6.26 -14.45 -21.89
C THR A 470 -7.48 -13.56 -22.19
N THR A 471 -8.58 -14.16 -22.58
CA THR A 471 -9.82 -13.47 -22.92
C THR A 471 -10.95 -13.90 -22.00
N LEU A 472 -12.10 -13.25 -22.10
CA LEU A 472 -13.33 -13.70 -21.42
C LEU A 472 -13.62 -15.16 -21.78
N GLU A 473 -13.87 -15.99 -20.76
CA GLU A 473 -14.06 -17.44 -20.90
C GLU A 473 -12.86 -18.16 -21.57
N GLY A 474 -11.74 -17.45 -21.74
CA GLY A 474 -10.51 -17.98 -22.28
C GLY A 474 -9.84 -18.98 -21.34
N GLN A 475 -8.85 -19.68 -21.86
CA GLN A 475 -8.17 -20.75 -21.14
C GLN A 475 -7.00 -20.21 -20.32
N VAL A 476 -6.85 -20.73 -19.11
CA VAL A 476 -5.67 -20.59 -18.25
C VAL A 476 -5.09 -21.97 -18.02
N ASP A 477 -3.92 -22.21 -18.56
CA ASP A 477 -3.17 -23.46 -18.42
C ASP A 477 -1.83 -23.20 -17.74
N LEU A 478 -1.58 -23.87 -16.63
CA LEU A 478 -0.29 -23.90 -15.95
C LEU A 478 0.23 -25.33 -15.92
N ASN A 479 1.48 -25.49 -16.29
CA ASN A 479 2.21 -26.76 -16.13
C ASN A 479 3.27 -26.58 -15.06
N ALA A 480 3.33 -27.50 -14.11
CA ALA A 480 4.35 -27.48 -13.09
C ALA A 480 5.73 -27.68 -13.71
N PRO A 481 6.71 -26.82 -13.43
CA PRO A 481 8.10 -27.09 -13.77
C PRO A 481 8.58 -28.41 -13.18
N GLN A 482 9.64 -28.97 -13.75
CA GLN A 482 10.21 -30.22 -13.24
C GLN A 482 10.61 -30.11 -11.77
N GLY A 483 10.14 -31.02 -10.96
CA GLY A 483 10.41 -31.04 -9.51
C GLY A 483 9.42 -30.27 -8.67
N ILE A 484 8.49 -29.53 -9.28
CA ILE A 484 7.39 -28.86 -8.59
C ILE A 484 6.11 -29.70 -8.64
N SER A 485 5.37 -29.66 -7.54
CA SER A 485 4.03 -30.23 -7.45
C SER A 485 3.03 -29.17 -7.03
N PHE A 486 1.88 -29.11 -7.70
CA PHE A 486 0.73 -28.31 -7.29
C PHE A 486 -0.07 -29.06 -6.24
N LEU A 487 -0.42 -28.40 -5.16
CA LEU A 487 -1.15 -29.00 -4.03
C LEU A 487 -2.59 -28.50 -3.94
N LYS A 488 -2.78 -27.18 -4.02
CA LYS A 488 -4.11 -26.55 -3.97
C LYS A 488 -4.09 -25.16 -4.59
N VAL A 489 -5.27 -24.62 -4.87
CA VAL A 489 -5.47 -23.27 -5.41
C VAL A 489 -6.27 -22.44 -4.42
N TYR A 490 -5.83 -21.21 -4.20
CA TYR A 490 -6.59 -20.15 -3.54
C TYR A 490 -6.87 -19.04 -4.55
N ASP A 491 -8.14 -18.84 -4.87
CA ASP A 491 -8.60 -17.89 -5.87
C ASP A 491 -9.61 -16.93 -5.22
N PRO A 492 -9.11 -15.90 -4.50
CA PRO A 492 -9.97 -14.97 -3.77
C PRO A 492 -10.80 -14.09 -4.71
N GLN A 493 -10.30 -13.80 -5.91
CA GLN A 493 -11.00 -12.99 -6.92
C GLN A 493 -11.98 -13.79 -7.79
N ASN A 494 -12.07 -15.11 -7.58
CA ASN A 494 -12.94 -16.00 -8.35
C ASN A 494 -12.72 -15.90 -9.86
N VAL A 495 -11.45 -15.90 -10.27
CA VAL A 495 -11.02 -15.79 -11.68
C VAL A 495 -11.32 -17.08 -12.44
N LEU A 496 -11.08 -18.22 -11.78
CA LEU A 496 -11.12 -19.54 -12.38
C LEU A 496 -12.48 -20.21 -12.21
N VAL A 497 -13.02 -20.78 -13.27
CA VAL A 497 -14.22 -21.62 -13.24
C VAL A 497 -13.96 -22.93 -12.49
N THR A 498 -12.79 -23.52 -12.68
CA THR A 498 -12.38 -24.77 -12.03
C THR A 498 -11.12 -24.53 -11.21
N LYS A 499 -11.19 -24.84 -9.91
CA LYS A 499 -10.05 -24.70 -8.97
C LYS A 499 -9.40 -26.04 -8.64
N LYS A 500 -9.67 -27.08 -9.47
CA LYS A 500 -9.05 -28.40 -9.32
C LYS A 500 -7.68 -28.42 -9.96
N VAL A 501 -6.70 -28.84 -9.20
CA VAL A 501 -5.34 -29.09 -9.68
C VAL A 501 -5.03 -30.58 -9.63
N ASN A 502 -4.20 -31.05 -10.53
CA ASN A 502 -3.43 -32.25 -10.30
C ASN A 502 -1.98 -31.86 -9.99
N THR A 503 -1.13 -32.82 -9.63
CA THR A 503 0.24 -32.54 -9.18
C THR A 503 1.11 -31.81 -10.21
N THR A 504 0.75 -31.83 -11.48
CA THR A 504 1.58 -31.28 -12.58
C THR A 504 0.86 -30.26 -13.44
N LYS A 505 -0.46 -30.10 -13.29
CA LYS A 505 -1.23 -29.21 -14.17
C LYS A 505 -2.43 -28.57 -13.45
N LEU A 506 -2.61 -27.28 -13.72
CA LEU A 506 -3.87 -26.55 -13.53
C LEU A 506 -4.39 -26.15 -14.91
N SER A 507 -5.65 -26.45 -15.18
CA SER A 507 -6.32 -26.06 -16.43
C SER A 507 -7.73 -25.58 -16.10
N SER A 508 -8.08 -24.36 -16.46
CA SER A 508 -9.38 -23.76 -16.20
C SER A 508 -9.74 -22.73 -17.25
N LYS A 509 -11.02 -22.50 -17.43
CA LYS A 509 -11.49 -21.30 -18.09
C LYS A 509 -11.57 -20.14 -17.08
N VAL A 510 -11.44 -18.92 -17.60
CA VAL A 510 -11.75 -17.71 -16.86
C VAL A 510 -13.26 -17.57 -16.72
N ASN A 511 -13.73 -17.08 -15.57
CA ASN A 511 -15.13 -16.75 -15.36
C ASN A 511 -15.58 -15.61 -16.31
N LYS A 512 -16.78 -15.75 -16.83
CA LYS A 512 -17.36 -14.88 -17.88
C LYS A 512 -17.51 -13.41 -17.51
N ASP A 513 -17.50 -13.08 -16.24
CA ASP A 513 -17.67 -11.72 -15.69
C ASP A 513 -16.34 -11.05 -15.29
N LYS A 514 -15.20 -11.72 -15.52
CA LYS A 514 -13.88 -11.21 -15.16
C LYS A 514 -13.23 -10.47 -16.33
N LYS A 515 -12.70 -9.28 -16.04
CA LYS A 515 -11.95 -8.46 -16.99
C LYS A 515 -10.87 -7.64 -16.27
N GLY A 516 -9.78 -7.36 -16.96
CA GLY A 516 -8.63 -6.64 -16.40
C GLY A 516 -7.69 -7.57 -15.62
N HIS A 517 -6.94 -7.01 -14.68
CA HIS A 517 -5.91 -7.69 -13.92
C HIS A 517 -6.48 -8.43 -12.72
N HIS A 518 -6.07 -9.67 -12.57
CA HIS A 518 -6.46 -10.55 -11.47
C HIS A 518 -5.28 -11.36 -10.97
N THR A 519 -5.39 -11.88 -9.75
CA THR A 519 -4.39 -12.77 -9.16
C THR A 519 -5.08 -13.92 -8.44
N PHE A 520 -4.62 -15.12 -8.69
CA PHE A 520 -4.90 -16.28 -7.84
C PHE A 520 -3.58 -16.90 -7.37
N PHE A 521 -3.64 -17.81 -6.42
CA PHE A 521 -2.45 -18.37 -5.79
C PHE A 521 -2.46 -19.89 -5.88
N VAL A 522 -1.32 -20.48 -6.16
CA VAL A 522 -1.13 -21.92 -6.19
C VAL A 522 -0.19 -22.32 -5.07
N TYR A 523 -0.65 -23.19 -4.19
CA TYR A 523 0.21 -23.79 -3.16
C TYR A 523 1.03 -24.89 -3.80
N THR A 524 2.34 -24.76 -3.71
CA THR A 524 3.30 -25.61 -4.42
C THR A 524 4.26 -26.28 -3.45
N ARG A 525 4.82 -27.40 -3.91
CA ARG A 525 5.92 -28.09 -3.23
C ARG A 525 7.08 -28.28 -4.18
N GLN A 526 8.29 -27.96 -3.72
CA GLN A 526 9.54 -28.36 -4.35
C GLN A 526 10.50 -28.89 -3.26
N GLY A 527 10.99 -30.08 -3.41
CA GLY A 527 11.79 -30.73 -2.36
C GLY A 527 11.06 -30.79 -1.02
N ASN A 528 11.63 -30.16 -0.01
CA ASN A 528 11.06 -30.06 1.35
C ASN A 528 10.35 -28.74 1.63
N MET A 529 10.27 -27.84 0.64
CA MET A 529 9.66 -26.52 0.77
C MET A 529 8.25 -26.51 0.20
N GLU A 530 7.35 -25.87 0.94
CA GLU A 530 5.97 -25.60 0.50
C GLU A 530 5.67 -24.12 0.68
N TRP A 531 5.03 -23.52 -0.33
CA TRP A 531 4.67 -22.09 -0.29
C TRP A 531 3.61 -21.75 -1.34
N TRP A 532 3.02 -20.59 -1.20
CA TRP A 532 2.11 -20.02 -2.18
C TRP A 532 2.87 -19.26 -3.27
N GLN A 533 2.49 -19.49 -4.50
CA GLN A 533 2.98 -18.72 -5.64
C GLN A 533 1.84 -17.95 -6.29
N PRO A 534 1.98 -16.65 -6.46
CA PRO A 534 0.99 -15.83 -7.14
C PRO A 534 1.02 -16.12 -8.63
N VAL A 535 -0.14 -16.14 -9.25
CA VAL A 535 -0.33 -16.22 -10.69
C VAL A 535 -1.17 -15.04 -11.13
N ASN A 536 -0.57 -14.14 -11.87
CA ASN A 536 -1.23 -12.95 -12.40
C ASN A 536 -1.87 -13.26 -13.74
N VAL A 537 -3.08 -12.79 -13.97
CA VAL A 537 -3.86 -13.00 -15.18
C VAL A 537 -4.43 -11.67 -15.64
N TYR A 538 -4.17 -11.33 -16.88
CA TYR A 538 -4.87 -10.24 -17.56
C TYR A 538 -5.93 -10.81 -18.48
N VAL A 539 -7.19 -10.51 -18.15
CA VAL A 539 -8.33 -10.90 -18.95
C VAL A 539 -8.66 -9.75 -19.90
N ASN A 540 -8.20 -9.92 -21.13
CA ASN A 540 -8.43 -8.94 -22.17
C ASN A 540 -9.89 -8.97 -22.63
N VAL A 541 -10.48 -7.79 -22.77
CA VAL A 541 -11.79 -7.62 -23.45
C VAL A 541 -11.55 -7.24 -24.89
N PRO A 542 -12.47 -7.57 -25.81
CA PRO A 542 -12.35 -7.16 -27.18
C PRO A 542 -12.12 -5.66 -27.31
N GLN A 543 -11.00 -5.31 -27.92
CA GLN A 543 -10.72 -3.90 -28.18
C GLN A 543 -11.31 -3.50 -29.53
N VAL A 544 -12.10 -2.45 -29.52
CA VAL A 544 -12.61 -1.81 -30.71
C VAL A 544 -11.79 -0.55 -30.97
N VAL A 545 -11.10 -0.52 -32.06
CA VAL A 545 -10.32 0.65 -32.47
C VAL A 545 -11.18 1.57 -33.34
N TYR A 546 -11.27 2.79 -32.92
CA TYR A 546 -12.03 3.82 -33.56
C TYR A 546 -11.11 4.61 -34.53
N ASN A 547 -11.36 4.54 -35.81
CA ASN A 547 -10.54 5.19 -36.83
C ASN A 547 -11.21 6.42 -37.52
N GLY A 548 -12.33 6.85 -36.97
CA GLY A 548 -13.09 7.98 -37.54
C GLY A 548 -14.16 7.57 -38.53
N PHE A 549 -14.86 8.56 -39.02
CA PHE A 549 -15.87 8.38 -40.06
C PHE A 549 -15.22 8.43 -41.42
N GLU A 550 -15.53 7.47 -42.29
CA GLU A 550 -15.13 7.56 -43.70
C GLU A 550 -15.82 8.72 -44.39
N ASN A 551 -17.08 8.99 -44.02
CA ASN A 551 -17.82 10.14 -44.49
C ASN A 551 -18.81 10.61 -43.42
N ILE A 552 -18.55 11.78 -42.86
CA ILE A 552 -19.36 12.36 -41.77
C ILE A 552 -20.78 12.67 -42.24
N GLU A 553 -20.94 13.11 -43.50
CA GLU A 553 -22.25 13.47 -44.04
C GLU A 553 -23.17 12.25 -44.21
N THR A 554 -22.61 11.10 -44.57
CA THR A 554 -23.37 9.85 -44.69
C THR A 554 -23.47 9.10 -43.38
N GLY A 555 -22.74 9.50 -42.36
CA GLY A 555 -22.67 8.82 -41.05
C GLY A 555 -22.08 7.44 -41.10
N LYS A 556 -21.37 7.07 -42.15
CA LYS A 556 -20.62 5.79 -42.20
C LYS A 556 -19.39 5.89 -41.36
N CYS A 557 -19.22 4.91 -40.50
CA CYS A 557 -18.00 4.76 -39.69
C CYS A 557 -17.46 3.33 -39.82
N ARG A 558 -16.18 3.19 -39.55
CA ARG A 558 -15.49 1.93 -39.66
C ARG A 558 -14.90 1.54 -38.30
N VAL A 559 -15.31 0.42 -37.77
CA VAL A 559 -14.83 -0.13 -36.49
C VAL A 559 -14.04 -1.40 -36.76
N VAL A 560 -12.84 -1.47 -36.22
CA VAL A 560 -12.01 -2.67 -36.30
C VAL A 560 -12.01 -3.35 -34.94
N ASN A 561 -12.43 -4.59 -34.91
CA ASN A 561 -12.25 -5.45 -33.75
C ASN A 561 -10.81 -5.95 -33.73
N MET A 562 -10.03 -5.52 -32.75
CA MET A 562 -8.63 -5.89 -32.59
C MET A 562 -8.45 -7.29 -32.02
N ASP A 563 -9.46 -7.81 -31.36
CA ASP A 563 -9.43 -9.17 -30.80
C ASP A 563 -10.25 -10.15 -31.63
N LYS A 564 -9.56 -10.83 -32.54
CA LYS A 564 -10.16 -11.80 -33.45
C LYS A 564 -10.68 -13.07 -32.76
N GLN A 565 -10.47 -13.23 -31.47
CA GLN A 565 -10.93 -14.41 -30.71
C GLN A 565 -12.41 -14.30 -30.32
N PHE A 566 -13.00 -13.13 -30.45
CA PHE A 566 -14.42 -12.91 -30.12
C PHE A 566 -15.29 -13.04 -31.35
N ASN A 567 -16.26 -13.93 -31.26
CA ASN A 567 -17.30 -14.13 -32.27
C ASN A 567 -18.47 -13.14 -32.16
N SER A 568 -18.36 -12.14 -31.33
CA SER A 568 -19.41 -11.12 -31.18
C SER A 568 -19.38 -10.16 -32.37
N SER A 569 -20.54 -9.66 -32.76
CA SER A 569 -20.57 -8.59 -33.78
C SER A 569 -19.86 -7.36 -33.23
N VAL A 570 -19.06 -6.71 -34.06
CA VAL A 570 -18.36 -5.48 -33.72
C VAL A 570 -19.36 -4.40 -33.29
N ALA A 571 -20.53 -4.35 -33.92
CA ALA A 571 -21.58 -3.40 -33.58
C ALA A 571 -22.14 -3.63 -32.17
N ASP A 572 -22.32 -4.88 -31.74
CA ASP A 572 -22.84 -5.19 -30.39
C ASP A 572 -21.82 -4.83 -29.31
N ILE A 573 -20.55 -5.13 -29.54
CA ILE A 573 -19.46 -4.75 -28.63
C ILE A 573 -19.42 -3.22 -28.50
N PHE A 574 -19.40 -2.53 -29.63
CA PHE A 574 -19.33 -1.08 -29.67
C PHE A 574 -20.53 -0.42 -28.98
N LYS A 575 -21.73 -0.92 -29.24
CA LYS A 575 -22.96 -0.42 -28.63
C LYS A 575 -23.01 -0.65 -27.13
N ASN A 576 -22.65 -1.84 -26.67
CA ASN A 576 -22.82 -2.24 -25.29
C ASN A 576 -21.68 -1.80 -24.39
N GLU A 577 -20.45 -1.81 -24.87
CA GLU A 577 -19.26 -1.54 -24.06
C GLU A 577 -18.74 -0.11 -24.19
N TYR A 578 -18.82 0.52 -25.36
CA TYR A 578 -18.17 1.80 -25.65
C TYR A 578 -19.13 2.97 -25.86
N LEU A 579 -20.36 2.74 -26.27
CA LEU A 579 -21.31 3.81 -26.59
C LEU A 579 -22.52 3.87 -25.67
N SER A 580 -22.63 3.00 -24.69
CA SER A 580 -23.66 3.12 -23.67
C SER A 580 -23.46 4.41 -22.88
N PRO A 581 -24.49 5.26 -22.67
CA PRO A 581 -24.40 6.46 -21.84
C PRO A 581 -23.95 6.19 -20.40
N ARG A 582 -23.93 4.94 -19.98
CA ARG A 582 -23.46 4.48 -18.66
C ARG A 582 -22.09 3.80 -18.70
N SER A 583 -21.50 3.65 -19.89
CA SER A 583 -20.16 3.06 -20.01
C SER A 583 -19.09 4.09 -19.62
N PRO A 584 -18.10 3.75 -18.80
CA PRO A 584 -16.97 4.62 -18.55
C PRO A 584 -16.15 4.92 -19.82
N TYR A 585 -16.36 4.16 -20.90
CA TYR A 585 -15.70 4.37 -22.20
C TYR A 585 -16.44 5.31 -23.14
N THR A 586 -17.59 5.85 -22.74
CA THR A 586 -18.23 6.95 -23.48
C THR A 586 -17.42 8.25 -23.41
N THR A 587 -16.55 8.37 -22.45
CA THR A 587 -15.43 9.30 -22.47
C THR A 587 -14.22 8.62 -23.11
N LEU A 588 -14.31 8.17 -24.35
CA LEU A 588 -13.11 7.99 -25.14
C LEU A 588 -12.35 9.29 -25.05
N GLN A 589 -11.18 9.26 -24.43
CA GLN A 589 -10.26 10.38 -24.45
C GLN A 589 -9.84 10.56 -25.90
N LEU A 590 -10.58 11.38 -26.58
CA LEU A 590 -10.22 11.81 -27.91
C LEU A 590 -8.94 12.61 -27.76
N PRO A 591 -7.91 12.33 -28.55
CA PRO A 591 -6.70 13.13 -28.50
C PRO A 591 -7.08 14.60 -28.74
N THR A 592 -6.80 15.45 -27.78
CA THR A 592 -7.07 16.88 -27.78
C THR A 592 -6.08 17.63 -28.69
N GLN A 593 -5.92 17.23 -29.92
CA GLN A 593 -5.10 17.92 -30.89
C GLN A 593 -6.00 18.86 -31.69
N GLY A 594 -6.18 20.05 -31.20
CA GLY A 594 -6.93 21.08 -31.90
C GLY A 594 -8.45 20.83 -31.96
N ILE A 595 -9.23 21.86 -31.93
CA ILE A 595 -10.71 21.80 -31.88
C ILE A 595 -11.32 21.09 -33.10
N GLY A 596 -10.60 21.02 -34.22
CA GLY A 596 -11.05 20.31 -35.42
C GLY A 596 -10.64 18.84 -35.50
N GLU A 597 -9.61 18.43 -34.79
CA GLU A 597 -9.03 17.09 -34.92
C GLU A 597 -9.55 16.08 -33.87
N TRP A 598 -9.97 16.54 -32.73
CA TRP A 598 -10.57 15.66 -31.72
C TRP A 598 -11.91 15.05 -32.14
N CYS A 599 -12.53 15.59 -33.20
CA CYS A 599 -13.71 15.03 -33.85
C CYS A 599 -13.41 13.82 -34.74
N HIS A 600 -12.16 13.47 -34.93
CA HIS A 600 -11.71 12.33 -35.75
C HIS A 600 -11.03 11.25 -34.93
N PRO A 601 -11.74 10.62 -34.04
CA PRO A 601 -11.19 9.52 -33.30
C PRO A 601 -10.89 8.34 -34.23
N LEU A 602 -9.95 7.57 -33.86
CA LEU A 602 -9.45 6.41 -34.60
C LEU A 602 -10.46 5.25 -34.58
N LEU A 603 -11.60 5.38 -35.18
CA LEU A 603 -12.62 4.33 -35.23
C LEU A 603 -12.71 3.75 -36.63
N THR A 604 -12.65 2.43 -36.76
CA THR A 604 -12.82 1.73 -38.02
C THR A 604 -13.88 0.63 -37.86
N ALA A 605 -15.09 0.87 -38.36
CA ALA A 605 -16.10 -0.16 -38.58
C ALA A 605 -17.05 0.31 -39.70
N GLU A 606 -17.56 -0.61 -40.47
CA GLU A 606 -18.71 -0.36 -41.32
C GLU A 606 -19.96 -0.72 -40.54
N ILE A 607 -20.74 0.28 -40.15
CA ILE A 607 -21.96 0.12 -39.35
C ILE A 607 -23.12 0.73 -40.15
N ASP A 608 -24.10 -0.08 -40.46
CA ASP A 608 -25.33 0.37 -41.11
C ASP A 608 -26.47 0.73 -40.15
N ASP A 609 -26.23 0.65 -38.85
CA ASP A 609 -27.20 0.98 -37.82
C ASP A 609 -27.31 2.48 -37.61
N SER A 610 -28.39 3.11 -38.04
CA SER A 610 -28.65 4.52 -37.89
C SER A 610 -28.74 4.98 -36.43
N GLY A 611 -29.20 4.14 -35.54
CA GLY A 611 -29.25 4.41 -34.08
C GLY A 611 -27.86 4.50 -33.47
N LEU A 612 -26.97 3.61 -33.88
CA LEU A 612 -25.58 3.63 -33.41
C LEU A 612 -24.81 4.83 -33.96
N ARG A 613 -25.06 5.24 -35.21
CA ARG A 613 -24.51 6.46 -35.79
C ARG A 613 -24.91 7.71 -35.02
N SER A 614 -26.20 7.83 -34.67
CA SER A 614 -26.70 8.94 -33.88
C SER A 614 -26.02 8.98 -32.51
N LEU A 615 -25.88 7.83 -31.86
CA LEU A 615 -25.25 7.71 -30.56
C LEU A 615 -23.75 8.07 -30.58
N VAL A 616 -23.02 7.66 -31.61
CA VAL A 616 -21.62 8.05 -31.84
C VAL A 616 -21.51 9.55 -32.03
N LYS A 617 -22.34 10.11 -32.91
CA LYS A 617 -22.38 11.54 -33.19
C LYS A 617 -22.71 12.36 -31.95
N ASP A 618 -23.73 11.96 -31.21
CA ASP A 618 -24.14 12.66 -29.98
C ASP A 618 -23.07 12.65 -28.88
N ASN A 619 -22.32 11.55 -28.75
CA ASN A 619 -21.21 11.48 -27.78
C ASN A 619 -19.97 12.25 -28.24
N MET A 620 -19.71 12.36 -29.52
CA MET A 620 -18.60 13.18 -30.06
C MET A 620 -18.78 14.68 -29.82
N TYR A 621 -20.02 15.16 -29.73
CA TYR A 621 -20.32 16.59 -29.51
C TYR A 621 -20.58 16.95 -28.04
N LYS A 622 -20.62 15.95 -27.12
CA LYS A 622 -20.87 16.17 -25.68
C LYS A 622 -19.60 16.18 -24.84
N THR A 623 -18.48 15.82 -25.41
CA THR A 623 -17.15 15.89 -24.79
C THR A 623 -16.43 17.16 -25.23
#